data_44eba3d75c9a0ceb13e08eddf0fd8211
#
_entry.id   44eba3d75c9a0ceb13e08eddf0fd8211
#
_cell.length_a   1.000
_cell.length_b   1.000
_cell.length_c   1.000
_cell.angle_alpha   90.00
_cell.angle_beta   90.00
_cell.angle_gamma   90.00
#
_symmetry.space_group_name_H-M   'P 1'
#
loop_
_entity.id
_entity.type
_entity.pdbx_description
1 polymer ?
#
loop_
_entity_poly.entity_id
_entity_poly.type
_entity_poly.pdbx_seq_one_letter_code
_entity_poly.pdbx_strand_id
1 'polypeptide(L)'
;MEKKTFVTKEQLDEIVKEFKTPFHLYDEKGIRANMEAVKEAFSWNPGFREYFAVKATPNPFILDILKEYDCGCDCASLTELMLADSQEFDGEHIMFSSNDTPAEEFAFANELGAIINLDDFTHIDFLEQTIGKIPETISCRYNPGGVFTMSNGIMDNPGDSKYGFTYDQLVEGFKILKAKGAKRFGIHAFLASNTVTNEYYPKLARQLFELVLDLKEKTGCDIKFVNLSGGVGVAYKPEDTPNDIRVIGEGVRKAYEEILVPAGMGDVAIFTEMGRFMLAPYGCLVTKAIHEKHTYKEYIGVDACAVNLMRPAIYGAYHHITVMGKENEPCDHKYDVTGSLCENCDKFAIDRMLPKIDMGDLLVIHDTGAHGFSMGYNYNGKLRSAEVLLQENGKPKLIRRAETAEDYFRTFDCFDILKNMKYPKGSR
;
A
#
# COMPACT_ATOMS: atom_id res chain seq x y z
N MET A 1 -16.41 -1.98 15.65
CA MET A 1 -16.85 -0.64 15.15
C MET A 1 -17.82 -0.83 14.00
N GLU A 2 -18.90 -0.07 13.92
CA GLU A 2 -19.80 -0.10 12.76
C GLU A 2 -19.07 0.39 11.51
N LYS A 3 -19.08 -0.41 10.44
CA LYS A 3 -18.50 -0.01 9.15
C LYS A 3 -19.49 0.88 8.41
N LYS A 4 -19.13 2.12 8.18
CA LYS A 4 -19.95 3.10 7.45
C LYS A 4 -19.30 3.48 6.14
N THR A 5 -20.13 3.66 5.11
CA THR A 5 -19.68 4.21 3.83
C THR A 5 -19.44 5.72 3.97
N PHE A 6 -18.51 6.26 3.23
CA PHE A 6 -18.27 7.71 3.15
C PHE A 6 -19.16 8.40 2.10
N VAL A 7 -20.05 7.64 1.46
CA VAL A 7 -21.08 8.14 0.53
C VAL A 7 -22.45 7.67 0.97
N THR A 8 -23.47 8.48 0.73
CA THR A 8 -24.88 8.06 0.89
C THR A 8 -25.35 7.28 -0.34
N LYS A 9 -26.49 6.59 -0.20
CA LYS A 9 -27.14 5.89 -1.33
C LYS A 9 -27.45 6.87 -2.47
N GLU A 10 -27.99 8.04 -2.15
CA GLU A 10 -28.36 9.09 -3.12
C GLU A 10 -27.14 9.62 -3.86
N GLN A 11 -26.04 9.89 -3.14
CA GLN A 11 -24.78 10.32 -3.78
C GLN A 11 -24.25 9.22 -4.70
N LEU A 12 -24.27 7.97 -4.26
CA LEU A 12 -23.79 6.86 -5.07
C LEU A 12 -24.63 6.64 -6.32
N ASP A 13 -25.98 6.80 -6.21
CA ASP A 13 -26.89 6.72 -7.34
C ASP A 13 -26.59 7.79 -8.42
N GLU A 14 -26.16 8.99 -8.01
CA GLU A 14 -25.71 10.01 -8.96
C GLU A 14 -24.35 9.65 -9.59
N ILE A 15 -23.41 9.16 -8.80
CA ILE A 15 -22.07 8.76 -9.28
C ILE A 15 -22.18 7.63 -10.32
N VAL A 16 -23.02 6.63 -10.09
CA VAL A 16 -23.17 5.49 -11.04
C VAL A 16 -23.89 5.85 -12.33
N LYS A 17 -24.53 7.01 -12.43
CA LYS A 17 -25.05 7.53 -13.71
C LYS A 17 -23.93 8.01 -14.62
N GLU A 18 -22.84 8.51 -14.04
CA GLU A 18 -21.68 9.01 -14.76
C GLU A 18 -20.62 7.92 -14.96
N PHE A 19 -20.37 7.11 -13.92
CA PHE A 19 -19.34 6.08 -13.92
C PHE A 19 -19.97 4.70 -13.81
N LYS A 20 -19.78 3.90 -14.86
CA LYS A 20 -20.31 2.53 -14.90
C LYS A 20 -19.60 1.63 -13.89
N THR A 21 -20.36 0.85 -13.11
CA THR A 21 -19.82 -0.19 -12.24
C THR A 21 -19.17 -1.34 -13.04
N PRO A 22 -18.16 -2.04 -12.46
CA PRO A 22 -17.52 -1.73 -11.19
C PRO A 22 -16.51 -0.58 -11.31
N PHE A 23 -16.27 0.14 -10.22
CA PHE A 23 -15.17 1.11 -10.10
C PHE A 23 -14.69 1.23 -8.66
N HIS A 24 -13.43 1.65 -8.48
CA HIS A 24 -12.92 2.04 -7.18
C HIS A 24 -13.28 3.51 -6.90
N LEU A 25 -13.78 3.78 -5.71
CA LEU A 25 -14.10 5.14 -5.26
C LEU A 25 -13.21 5.48 -4.06
N TYR A 26 -12.55 6.64 -4.12
CA TYR A 26 -11.68 7.15 -3.06
C TYR A 26 -12.28 8.40 -2.41
N ASP A 27 -12.09 8.56 -1.11
CA ASP A 27 -12.53 9.69 -0.30
C ASP A 27 -11.39 10.68 -0.08
N GLU A 28 -11.33 11.77 -0.85
CA GLU A 28 -10.30 12.80 -0.70
C GLU A 28 -10.26 13.38 0.71
N LYS A 29 -11.43 13.68 1.29
CA LYS A 29 -11.53 14.26 2.63
C LYS A 29 -10.94 13.33 3.69
N GLY A 30 -11.25 12.04 3.61
CA GLY A 30 -10.71 11.03 4.53
C GLY A 30 -9.20 10.86 4.38
N ILE A 31 -8.68 10.86 3.13
CA ILE A 31 -7.23 10.79 2.85
C ILE A 31 -6.49 11.98 3.48
N ARG A 32 -6.98 13.21 3.28
CA ARG A 32 -6.41 14.43 3.84
C ARG A 32 -6.40 14.41 5.37
N ALA A 33 -7.53 14.09 5.98
CA ALA A 33 -7.65 14.02 7.43
C ALA A 33 -6.71 12.97 8.05
N ASN A 34 -6.51 11.84 7.38
CA ASN A 34 -5.58 10.82 7.84
C ASN A 34 -4.12 11.28 7.73
N MET A 35 -3.76 11.97 6.64
CA MET A 35 -2.42 12.52 6.48
C MET A 35 -2.10 13.56 7.56
N GLU A 36 -3.06 14.44 7.87
CA GLU A 36 -2.94 15.39 8.97
C GLU A 36 -2.72 14.69 10.32
N ALA A 37 -3.49 13.64 10.60
CA ALA A 37 -3.35 12.85 11.82
C ALA A 37 -1.97 12.18 11.93
N VAL A 38 -1.42 11.66 10.83
CA VAL A 38 -0.06 11.09 10.80
C VAL A 38 0.99 12.17 11.08
N LYS A 39 0.90 13.32 10.42
CA LYS A 39 1.83 14.44 10.68
C LYS A 39 1.77 14.92 12.11
N GLU A 40 0.58 15.07 12.67
CA GLU A 40 0.39 15.46 14.08
C GLU A 40 1.04 14.44 15.04
N ALA A 41 0.81 13.14 14.80
CA ALA A 41 1.31 12.07 15.66
C ALA A 41 2.84 12.01 15.76
N PHE A 42 3.54 12.44 14.70
CA PHE A 42 5.01 12.45 14.64
C PHE A 42 5.62 13.86 14.65
N SER A 43 4.83 14.90 14.90
CA SER A 43 5.30 16.30 14.91
C SER A 43 6.40 16.60 15.93
N TRP A 44 6.58 15.75 16.93
CA TRP A 44 7.65 15.80 17.93
C TRP A 44 9.04 15.54 17.35
N ASN A 45 9.15 14.89 16.17
CA ASN A 45 10.41 14.66 15.45
C ASN A 45 10.50 15.60 14.24
N PRO A 46 11.36 16.63 14.26
CA PRO A 46 11.45 17.62 13.19
C PRO A 46 11.86 17.06 11.84
N GLY A 47 12.53 15.89 11.85
CA GLY A 47 12.95 15.18 10.62
C GLY A 47 11.92 14.18 10.11
N PHE A 48 10.77 14.03 10.77
CA PHE A 48 9.78 13.04 10.37
C PHE A 48 9.32 13.22 8.92
N ARG A 49 9.25 12.11 8.20
CA ARG A 49 8.62 12.05 6.88
C ARG A 49 7.91 10.71 6.67
N GLU A 50 6.67 10.79 6.21
CA GLU A 50 5.98 9.66 5.61
C GLU A 50 6.40 9.56 4.13
N TYR A 51 6.82 8.38 3.70
CA TYR A 51 7.02 8.02 2.31
C TYR A 51 5.90 7.07 1.92
N PHE A 52 4.91 7.56 1.20
CA PHE A 52 3.80 6.71 0.80
C PHE A 52 4.27 5.54 -0.07
N ALA A 53 3.95 4.31 0.34
CA ALA A 53 4.27 3.13 -0.45
C ALA A 53 3.45 3.12 -1.75
N VAL A 54 4.07 3.52 -2.87
CA VAL A 54 3.41 3.72 -4.18
C VAL A 54 2.68 2.46 -4.65
N LYS A 55 3.23 1.27 -4.39
CA LYS A 55 2.60 -0.03 -4.68
C LYS A 55 1.19 -0.19 -4.10
N ALA A 56 0.86 0.53 -3.04
CA ALA A 56 -0.46 0.45 -2.42
C ALA A 56 -1.55 1.05 -3.32
N THR A 57 -1.26 2.19 -3.97
CA THR A 57 -2.19 2.87 -4.89
C THR A 57 -1.40 3.76 -5.84
N PRO A 58 -0.85 3.21 -6.95
CA PRO A 58 -0.03 3.97 -7.90
C PRO A 58 -0.91 4.85 -8.79
N ASN A 59 -1.38 5.98 -8.25
CA ASN A 59 -2.24 6.92 -8.95
C ASN A 59 -1.73 8.35 -8.75
N PRO A 60 -1.43 9.11 -9.85
CA PRO A 60 -0.85 10.44 -9.76
C PRO A 60 -1.71 11.43 -8.96
N PHE A 61 -3.04 11.38 -9.09
CA PHE A 61 -3.93 12.27 -8.34
C PHE A 61 -3.90 12.02 -6.82
N ILE A 62 -3.68 10.78 -6.41
CA ILE A 62 -3.49 10.44 -4.98
C ILE A 62 -2.13 10.93 -4.50
N LEU A 63 -1.08 10.74 -5.30
CA LEU A 63 0.26 11.23 -4.96
C LEU A 63 0.30 12.76 -4.84
N ASP A 64 -0.40 13.49 -5.71
CA ASP A 64 -0.53 14.96 -5.61
C ASP A 64 -1.16 15.40 -4.28
N ILE A 65 -2.23 14.73 -3.83
CA ILE A 65 -2.85 15.03 -2.54
C ILE A 65 -1.85 14.83 -1.39
N LEU A 66 -1.11 13.71 -1.40
CA LEU A 66 -0.14 13.40 -0.34
C LEU A 66 1.06 14.36 -0.37
N LYS A 67 1.51 14.78 -1.56
CA LYS A 67 2.59 15.75 -1.74
C LYS A 67 2.30 17.10 -1.09
N GLU A 68 1.05 17.55 -1.06
CA GLU A 68 0.65 18.79 -0.35
C GLU A 68 1.01 18.78 1.16
N TYR A 69 1.21 17.60 1.72
CA TYR A 69 1.58 17.39 3.13
C TYR A 69 3.07 17.08 3.35
N ASP A 70 3.93 17.33 2.36
CA ASP A 70 5.36 16.97 2.39
C ASP A 70 5.60 15.46 2.49
N CYS A 71 4.64 14.63 2.05
CA CYS A 71 4.80 13.19 1.95
C CYS A 71 5.73 12.87 0.78
N GLY A 72 6.68 11.96 1.00
CA GLY A 72 7.51 11.40 -0.07
C GLY A 72 6.88 10.18 -0.71
N CYS A 73 7.61 9.55 -1.64
CA CYS A 73 7.25 8.29 -2.29
C CYS A 73 8.23 7.19 -1.91
N ASP A 74 7.73 6.04 -1.43
CA ASP A 74 8.47 4.78 -1.39
C ASP A 74 8.19 4.01 -2.68
N CYS A 75 9.21 3.90 -3.53
CA CYS A 75 9.16 3.24 -4.83
C CYS A 75 9.91 1.90 -4.77
N ALA A 76 9.36 0.88 -5.44
CA ALA A 76 9.90 -0.47 -5.46
C ALA A 76 10.19 -0.99 -6.90
N SER A 77 10.07 -0.15 -7.92
CA SER A 77 10.30 -0.50 -9.32
C SER A 77 10.57 0.74 -10.19
N LEU A 78 11.08 0.50 -11.40
CA LEU A 78 11.31 1.55 -12.41
C LEU A 78 10.04 2.37 -12.68
N THR A 79 8.90 1.72 -12.87
CA THR A 79 7.65 2.41 -13.20
C THR A 79 7.09 3.22 -12.04
N GLU A 80 7.35 2.84 -10.80
CA GLU A 80 7.01 3.65 -9.63
C GLU A 80 7.93 4.87 -9.50
N LEU A 81 9.23 4.72 -9.79
CA LEU A 81 10.15 5.86 -9.90
C LEU A 81 9.73 6.84 -11.01
N MET A 82 9.36 6.34 -12.19
CA MET A 82 8.85 7.18 -13.29
C MET A 82 7.55 7.88 -12.90
N LEU A 83 6.68 7.24 -12.13
CA LEU A 83 5.46 7.87 -11.63
C LEU A 83 5.78 8.98 -10.64
N ALA A 84 6.71 8.75 -9.71
CA ALA A 84 7.15 9.76 -8.75
C ALA A 84 7.80 10.96 -9.46
N ASP A 85 8.69 10.73 -10.45
CA ASP A 85 9.30 11.76 -11.28
C ASP A 85 8.24 12.58 -12.03
N SER A 86 7.24 11.93 -12.63
CA SER A 86 6.14 12.60 -13.34
C SER A 86 5.28 13.51 -12.46
N GLN A 87 5.32 13.30 -11.15
CA GLN A 87 4.67 14.16 -10.14
C GLN A 87 5.66 15.12 -9.47
N GLU A 88 6.85 15.27 -10.07
CA GLU A 88 7.88 16.20 -9.59
C GLU A 88 8.34 15.92 -8.14
N PHE A 89 8.35 14.64 -7.74
CA PHE A 89 9.12 14.23 -6.55
C PHE A 89 10.58 14.12 -6.94
N ASP A 90 11.47 14.61 -6.10
CA ASP A 90 12.90 14.61 -6.36
C ASP A 90 13.73 14.35 -5.09
N GLY A 91 14.96 13.94 -5.31
CA GLY A 91 15.96 13.82 -4.25
C GLY A 91 15.49 12.96 -3.09
N GLU A 92 15.66 13.49 -1.89
CA GLU A 92 15.31 12.80 -0.65
C GLU A 92 13.80 12.72 -0.36
N HIS A 93 12.93 13.16 -1.29
CA HIS A 93 11.50 12.86 -1.25
C HIS A 93 11.16 11.52 -1.90
N ILE A 94 12.15 10.83 -2.49
CA ILE A 94 12.00 9.48 -3.01
C ILE A 94 12.84 8.53 -2.16
N MET A 95 12.19 7.54 -1.54
CA MET A 95 12.83 6.36 -1.00
C MET A 95 12.74 5.26 -2.07
N PHE A 96 13.85 4.59 -2.37
CA PHE A 96 13.84 3.46 -3.29
C PHE A 96 14.16 2.18 -2.54
N SER A 97 13.11 1.43 -2.19
CA SER A 97 13.16 0.19 -1.41
C SER A 97 12.73 -0.99 -2.30
N SER A 98 13.64 -1.46 -3.14
CA SER A 98 13.46 -2.62 -4.01
C SER A 98 14.23 -3.83 -3.48
N ASN A 99 13.90 -5.02 -3.98
CA ASN A 99 14.64 -6.26 -3.73
C ASN A 99 14.89 -6.97 -5.06
N ASP A 100 15.92 -7.79 -5.18
CA ASP A 100 16.37 -8.37 -6.48
C ASP A 100 16.47 -7.30 -7.60
N THR A 101 17.04 -6.15 -7.26
CA THR A 101 16.95 -4.90 -8.03
C THR A 101 17.75 -4.94 -9.34
N PRO A 102 17.13 -4.70 -10.51
CA PRO A 102 17.84 -4.55 -11.77
C PRO A 102 18.75 -3.33 -11.80
N ALA A 103 19.80 -3.38 -12.64
CA ALA A 103 20.77 -2.29 -12.76
C ALA A 103 20.13 -0.96 -13.19
N GLU A 104 19.20 -1.00 -14.15
CA GLU A 104 18.49 0.19 -14.64
C GLU A 104 17.67 0.89 -13.57
N GLU A 105 17.13 0.16 -12.59
CA GLU A 105 16.37 0.73 -11.49
C GLU A 105 17.29 1.47 -10.50
N PHE A 106 18.45 0.90 -10.16
CA PHE A 106 19.46 1.59 -9.37
C PHE A 106 19.99 2.84 -10.08
N ALA A 107 20.27 2.74 -11.39
CA ALA A 107 20.74 3.86 -12.18
C ALA A 107 19.74 5.02 -12.17
N PHE A 108 18.46 4.73 -12.41
CA PHE A 108 17.41 5.73 -12.46
C PHE A 108 17.10 6.32 -11.06
N ALA A 109 17.08 5.49 -10.02
CA ALA A 109 16.93 5.99 -8.64
C ALA A 109 18.06 6.96 -8.26
N ASN A 110 19.31 6.66 -8.65
CA ASN A 110 20.43 7.55 -8.45
C ASN A 110 20.34 8.84 -9.30
N GLU A 111 19.84 8.77 -10.54
CA GLU A 111 19.63 9.94 -11.40
C GLU A 111 18.61 10.90 -10.76
N LEU A 112 17.54 10.38 -10.16
CA LEU A 112 16.55 11.18 -9.44
C LEU A 112 17.06 11.70 -8.08
N GLY A 113 18.23 11.25 -7.63
CA GLY A 113 18.77 11.60 -6.31
C GLY A 113 18.03 10.94 -5.14
N ALA A 114 17.30 9.85 -5.40
CA ALA A 114 16.54 9.11 -4.40
C ALA A 114 17.45 8.53 -3.31
N ILE A 115 16.90 8.36 -2.10
CA ILE A 115 17.56 7.58 -1.05
C ILE A 115 17.42 6.09 -1.43
N ILE A 116 18.53 5.45 -1.72
CA ILE A 116 18.55 4.02 -2.03
C ILE A 116 18.65 3.22 -0.74
N ASN A 117 17.70 2.30 -0.54
CA ASN A 117 17.68 1.35 0.56
C ASN A 117 18.11 -0.02 0.03
N LEU A 118 19.32 -0.45 0.40
CA LEU A 118 19.86 -1.74 -0.02
C LEU A 118 19.16 -2.88 0.73
N ASP A 119 18.70 -3.88 -0.01
CA ASP A 119 18.01 -5.04 0.55
C ASP A 119 18.95 -6.16 0.95
N ASP A 120 20.13 -6.28 0.30
CA ASP A 120 21.09 -7.35 0.55
C ASP A 120 22.54 -6.85 0.50
N PHE A 121 23.43 -7.56 1.20
CA PHE A 121 24.87 -7.27 1.27
C PHE A 121 25.55 -7.25 -0.11
N THR A 122 25.14 -8.14 -1.01
CA THR A 122 25.68 -8.23 -2.37
C THR A 122 25.32 -7.03 -3.24
N HIS A 123 24.26 -6.29 -2.87
CA HIS A 123 23.86 -5.08 -3.59
C HIS A 123 24.87 -3.94 -3.44
N ILE A 124 25.78 -3.96 -2.46
CA ILE A 124 26.79 -2.91 -2.28
C ILE A 124 27.70 -2.82 -3.52
N ASP A 125 28.30 -3.95 -3.89
CA ASP A 125 29.20 -3.99 -5.06
C ASP A 125 28.43 -3.86 -6.37
N PHE A 126 27.22 -4.41 -6.46
CA PHE A 126 26.38 -4.29 -7.63
C PHE A 126 25.96 -2.85 -7.89
N LEU A 127 25.57 -2.10 -6.84
CA LEU A 127 25.26 -0.67 -6.94
C LEU A 127 26.48 0.12 -7.42
N GLU A 128 27.66 -0.06 -6.78
CA GLU A 128 28.87 0.63 -7.18
C GLU A 128 29.25 0.35 -8.64
N GLN A 129 29.17 -0.91 -9.09
CA GLN A 129 29.41 -1.29 -10.49
C GLN A 129 28.42 -0.64 -11.45
N THR A 130 27.18 -0.48 -11.02
CA THR A 130 26.11 0.08 -11.86
C THR A 130 26.23 1.58 -12.04
N ILE A 131 26.50 2.32 -10.96
CA ILE A 131 26.47 3.81 -10.98
C ILE A 131 27.86 4.43 -10.82
N GLY A 132 28.91 3.63 -10.68
CA GLY A 132 30.34 4.06 -10.60
C GLY A 132 30.74 4.65 -9.25
N LYS A 133 29.85 4.72 -8.27
CA LYS A 133 30.11 5.27 -6.92
C LYS A 133 29.04 4.78 -5.94
N ILE A 134 29.29 4.96 -4.65
CA ILE A 134 28.24 4.85 -3.62
C ILE A 134 27.68 6.24 -3.32
N PRO A 135 26.33 6.42 -3.23
CA PRO A 135 25.72 7.69 -2.84
C PRO A 135 26.15 8.15 -1.44
N GLU A 136 26.18 9.46 -1.22
CA GLU A 136 26.52 10.02 0.11
C GLU A 136 25.48 9.65 1.17
N THR A 137 24.20 9.55 0.80
CA THR A 137 23.11 9.07 1.66
C THR A 137 22.70 7.68 1.20
N ILE A 138 22.76 6.71 2.10
CA ILE A 138 22.43 5.31 1.81
C ILE A 138 21.69 4.68 3.00
N SER A 139 20.76 3.80 2.72
CA SER A 139 20.05 3.01 3.73
C SER A 139 20.28 1.52 3.51
N CYS A 140 20.20 0.74 4.59
CA CYS A 140 20.21 -0.72 4.51
C CYS A 140 19.02 -1.29 5.27
N ARG A 141 18.39 -2.31 4.68
CA ARG A 141 17.30 -3.05 5.29
C ARG A 141 17.87 -4.11 6.24
N TYR A 142 17.48 -4.01 7.49
CA TYR A 142 17.87 -4.97 8.52
C TYR A 142 16.88 -6.13 8.62
N ASN A 143 17.42 -7.34 8.72
CA ASN A 143 16.69 -8.56 9.04
C ASN A 143 17.18 -9.12 10.39
N PRO A 144 16.36 -9.06 11.44
CA PRO A 144 16.78 -9.57 12.75
C PRO A 144 16.86 -11.10 12.83
N GLY A 145 16.37 -11.82 11.81
CA GLY A 145 16.21 -13.27 11.85
C GLY A 145 15.13 -13.74 12.84
N GLY A 146 15.03 -15.06 13.01
CA GLY A 146 14.13 -15.67 13.99
C GLY A 146 12.65 -15.47 13.68
N VAL A 147 11.84 -15.43 14.76
CA VAL A 147 10.38 -15.28 14.71
C VAL A 147 9.98 -13.93 15.26
N PHE A 148 9.16 -13.19 14.52
CA PHE A 148 8.58 -11.95 15.00
C PHE A 148 7.19 -12.21 15.60
N THR A 149 7.05 -12.02 16.90
CA THR A 149 5.87 -12.42 17.70
C THR A 149 4.56 -11.69 17.32
N MET A 150 4.64 -10.62 16.56
CA MET A 150 3.48 -9.83 16.10
C MET A 150 3.10 -10.13 14.64
N SER A 151 3.71 -11.14 14.02
CA SER A 151 3.34 -11.60 12.68
C SER A 151 1.93 -12.20 12.70
N ASN A 152 1.16 -11.90 11.64
CA ASN A 152 -0.20 -12.43 11.43
C ASN A 152 -0.28 -13.41 10.25
N GLY A 153 0.87 -13.89 9.78
CA GLY A 153 0.95 -14.84 8.67
C GLY A 153 0.80 -14.24 7.27
N ILE A 154 0.67 -12.92 7.13
CA ILE A 154 0.68 -12.25 5.80
C ILE A 154 2.11 -12.19 5.25
N MET A 155 3.10 -12.11 6.12
CA MET A 155 4.52 -12.20 5.78
C MET A 155 5.14 -13.37 6.53
N ASP A 156 6.18 -13.98 5.94
CA ASP A 156 7.03 -14.96 6.60
C ASP A 156 7.74 -14.34 7.81
N ASN A 157 8.13 -15.18 8.75
CA ASN A 157 8.99 -14.72 9.83
C ASN A 157 10.33 -14.20 9.28
N PRO A 158 11.01 -13.28 9.97
CA PRO A 158 12.28 -12.74 9.50
C PRO A 158 13.32 -13.81 9.15
N GLY A 159 13.35 -14.93 9.87
CA GLY A 159 14.28 -16.04 9.61
C GLY A 159 14.00 -16.80 8.30
N ASP A 160 12.77 -16.73 7.77
CA ASP A 160 12.34 -17.39 6.52
C ASP A 160 12.16 -16.36 5.38
N SER A 161 12.30 -15.08 5.69
CA SER A 161 12.08 -13.98 4.76
C SER A 161 13.29 -13.80 3.82
N LYS A 162 13.02 -13.52 2.55
CA LYS A 162 14.06 -13.25 1.54
C LYS A 162 14.74 -11.87 1.66
N TYR A 163 14.38 -11.08 2.65
CA TYR A 163 14.72 -9.66 2.74
C TYR A 163 15.75 -9.35 3.82
N GLY A 164 16.66 -8.43 3.52
CA GLY A 164 17.45 -7.69 4.48
C GLY A 164 18.79 -8.32 4.87
N PHE A 165 19.69 -7.45 5.32
CA PHE A 165 20.99 -7.81 5.88
C PHE A 165 20.83 -8.49 7.22
N THR A 166 21.55 -9.58 7.45
CA THR A 166 21.77 -10.10 8.82
C THR A 166 22.56 -9.08 9.63
N TYR A 167 22.59 -9.24 10.94
CA TYR A 167 23.31 -8.31 11.81
C TYR A 167 24.81 -8.18 11.45
N ASP A 168 25.52 -9.29 11.23
CA ASP A 168 26.95 -9.26 10.89
C ASP A 168 27.19 -8.62 9.52
N GLN A 169 26.32 -8.93 8.55
CA GLN A 169 26.36 -8.29 7.23
C GLN A 169 26.10 -6.77 7.30
N LEU A 170 25.20 -6.33 8.19
CA LEU A 170 24.90 -4.93 8.39
C LEU A 170 26.09 -4.17 8.97
N VAL A 171 26.76 -4.71 10.00
CA VAL A 171 27.96 -4.12 10.60
C VAL A 171 29.09 -3.99 9.55
N GLU A 172 29.34 -5.06 8.82
CA GLU A 172 30.39 -5.06 7.78
C GLU A 172 30.00 -4.17 6.58
N GLY A 173 28.76 -4.24 6.14
CA GLY A 173 28.24 -3.41 5.06
C GLY A 173 28.37 -1.91 5.34
N PHE A 174 28.06 -1.46 6.55
CA PHE A 174 28.23 -0.06 6.96
C PHE A 174 29.68 0.38 6.88
N LYS A 175 30.65 -0.45 7.31
CA LYS A 175 32.08 -0.15 7.19
C LYS A 175 32.51 -0.03 5.71
N ILE A 176 32.07 -0.97 4.87
CA ILE A 176 32.36 -0.95 3.44
C ILE A 176 31.77 0.28 2.76
N LEU A 177 30.50 0.57 3.00
CA LEU A 177 29.81 1.73 2.42
C LEU A 177 30.48 3.05 2.84
N LYS A 178 30.89 3.17 4.12
CA LYS A 178 31.67 4.31 4.61
C LYS A 178 33.00 4.45 3.90
N ALA A 179 33.74 3.35 3.75
CA ALA A 179 35.02 3.35 3.01
C ALA A 179 34.85 3.71 1.54
N LYS A 180 33.72 3.36 0.93
CA LYS A 180 33.34 3.71 -0.46
C LYS A 180 32.75 5.11 -0.62
N GLY A 181 32.63 5.90 0.47
CA GLY A 181 32.30 7.33 0.42
C GLY A 181 30.89 7.72 0.93
N ALA A 182 30.12 6.80 1.45
CA ALA A 182 28.87 7.12 2.13
C ALA A 182 29.14 7.94 3.41
N LYS A 183 28.33 8.97 3.65
CA LYS A 183 28.49 9.91 4.77
C LYS A 183 27.30 9.89 5.72
N ARG A 184 26.06 9.71 5.21
CA ARG A 184 24.82 9.71 5.94
C ARG A 184 24.15 8.35 5.79
N PHE A 185 23.84 7.71 6.90
CA PHE A 185 23.33 6.33 6.91
C PHE A 185 21.90 6.30 7.42
N GLY A 186 21.10 5.40 6.85
CA GLY A 186 19.80 5.05 7.34
C GLY A 186 19.71 3.57 7.66
N ILE A 187 18.78 3.23 8.55
CA ILE A 187 18.39 1.86 8.86
C ILE A 187 16.92 1.71 8.59
N HIS A 188 16.57 0.64 7.89
CA HIS A 188 15.20 0.28 7.55
C HIS A 188 14.90 -1.14 8.05
N ALA A 189 13.66 -1.39 8.51
CA ALA A 189 13.17 -2.75 8.74
C ALA A 189 11.67 -2.84 8.52
N PHE A 190 11.24 -3.93 7.88
CA PHE A 190 9.84 -4.25 7.65
C PHE A 190 9.57 -5.69 8.08
N LEU A 191 8.96 -5.89 9.24
CA LEU A 191 8.86 -7.19 9.90
C LEU A 191 7.45 -7.78 9.90
N ALA A 192 6.42 -7.00 9.60
CA ALA A 192 5.03 -7.45 9.57
C ALA A 192 4.18 -6.62 8.61
N SER A 193 3.04 -7.16 8.19
CA SER A 193 2.07 -6.45 7.37
C SER A 193 0.67 -6.58 7.97
N ASN A 194 -0.11 -5.51 7.92
CA ASN A 194 -1.45 -5.42 8.50
C ASN A 194 -1.52 -5.79 9.98
N THR A 195 -0.63 -5.23 10.78
CA THR A 195 -0.62 -5.45 12.22
C THR A 195 -1.64 -4.54 12.89
N VAL A 196 -2.69 -5.12 13.45
CA VAL A 196 -3.80 -4.40 14.11
C VAL A 196 -3.54 -4.32 15.60
N THR A 197 -2.50 -3.58 15.98
CA THR A 197 -2.13 -3.23 17.36
C THR A 197 -1.29 -1.96 17.38
N ASN A 198 -1.51 -1.11 18.37
CA ASN A 198 -0.73 0.11 18.56
C ASN A 198 0.72 -0.15 19.04
N GLU A 199 1.09 -1.40 19.34
CA GLU A 199 2.40 -1.76 19.88
C GLU A 199 3.46 -2.05 18.81
N TYR A 200 3.06 -2.26 17.55
CA TYR A 200 3.99 -2.70 16.50
C TYR A 200 5.13 -1.69 16.28
N TYR A 201 4.82 -0.46 15.93
CA TYR A 201 5.86 0.57 15.70
C TYR A 201 6.67 0.89 16.96
N PRO A 202 6.07 1.10 18.14
CA PRO A 202 6.86 1.33 19.35
C PRO A 202 7.86 0.22 19.64
N LYS A 203 7.48 -1.04 19.43
CA LYS A 203 8.37 -2.19 19.63
C LYS A 203 9.47 -2.26 18.57
N LEU A 204 9.12 -2.07 17.30
CA LEU A 204 10.08 -2.02 16.20
C LEU A 204 11.06 -0.85 16.39
N ALA A 205 10.55 0.33 16.72
CA ALA A 205 11.36 1.52 16.97
C ALA A 205 12.40 1.28 18.07
N ARG A 206 12.00 0.70 19.20
CA ARG A 206 12.92 0.35 20.29
C ARG A 206 14.06 -0.55 19.81
N GLN A 207 13.74 -1.62 19.06
CA GLN A 207 14.73 -2.53 18.52
C GLN A 207 15.71 -1.82 17.57
N LEU A 208 15.18 -0.96 16.68
CA LEU A 208 16.03 -0.25 15.74
C LEU A 208 16.86 0.85 16.40
N PHE A 209 16.35 1.52 17.43
CA PHE A 209 17.11 2.54 18.16
C PHE A 209 18.28 1.92 18.95
N GLU A 210 18.07 0.77 19.58
CA GLU A 210 19.15 0.01 20.23
C GLU A 210 20.20 -0.45 19.20
N LEU A 211 19.77 -0.91 18.02
CA LEU A 211 20.66 -1.28 16.90
C LEU A 211 21.45 -0.07 16.40
N VAL A 212 20.84 1.11 16.31
CA VAL A 212 21.50 2.37 15.91
C VAL A 212 22.67 2.69 16.83
N LEU A 213 22.50 2.57 18.15
CA LEU A 213 23.58 2.82 19.12
C LEU A 213 24.74 1.84 18.93
N ASP A 214 24.43 0.56 18.78
CA ASP A 214 25.43 -0.49 18.59
C ASP A 214 26.20 -0.32 17.26
N LEU A 215 25.48 -0.02 16.16
CA LEU A 215 26.11 0.24 14.87
C LEU A 215 27.00 1.49 14.89
N LYS A 216 26.56 2.56 15.55
CA LYS A 216 27.38 3.78 15.71
C LYS A 216 28.67 3.48 16.45
N GLU A 217 28.61 2.71 17.55
CA GLU A 217 29.79 2.30 18.33
C GLU A 217 30.74 1.45 17.50
N LYS A 218 30.24 0.44 16.75
CA LYS A 218 31.06 -0.52 16.01
C LYS A 218 31.63 -0.01 14.70
N THR A 219 30.94 0.94 14.05
CA THR A 219 31.29 1.40 12.69
C THR A 219 31.71 2.87 12.63
N GLY A 220 31.32 3.65 13.64
CA GLY A 220 31.50 5.10 13.64
C GLY A 220 30.76 5.80 12.48
N CYS A 221 29.74 5.18 11.91
CA CYS A 221 28.90 5.79 10.87
C CYS A 221 27.97 6.85 11.43
N ASP A 222 27.70 7.88 10.64
CA ASP A 222 26.74 8.95 11.01
C ASP A 222 25.32 8.54 10.57
N ILE A 223 24.57 7.96 11.51
CA ILE A 223 23.22 7.50 11.26
C ILE A 223 22.25 8.67 11.41
N LYS A 224 21.56 9.03 10.34
CA LYS A 224 20.72 10.21 10.24
C LYS A 224 19.23 9.95 10.28
N PHE A 225 18.82 8.71 9.94
CA PHE A 225 17.40 8.36 9.99
C PHE A 225 17.19 6.87 10.30
N VAL A 226 16.04 6.61 10.88
CA VAL A 226 15.50 5.26 11.09
C VAL A 226 14.15 5.19 10.36
N ASN A 227 14.05 4.26 9.43
CA ASN A 227 12.83 4.01 8.66
C ASN A 227 12.10 2.80 9.24
N LEU A 228 10.94 3.05 9.85
CA LEU A 228 10.06 2.04 10.43
C LEU A 228 9.25 1.28 9.35
N SER A 229 9.41 1.70 8.07
CA SER A 229 8.70 1.15 6.92
C SER A 229 7.17 1.19 7.09
N GLY A 230 6.46 0.19 6.56
CA GLY A 230 5.02 0.03 6.71
C GLY A 230 4.64 -0.93 7.83
N GLY A 231 3.52 -1.62 7.63
CA GLY A 231 3.08 -2.69 8.53
C GLY A 231 1.90 -2.34 9.42
N VAL A 232 1.67 -1.07 9.73
CA VAL A 232 0.48 -0.61 10.48
C VAL A 232 -0.77 -1.00 9.69
N GLY A 233 -1.61 -1.80 10.31
CA GLY A 233 -2.80 -2.38 9.72
C GLY A 233 -4.05 -1.52 9.90
N VAL A 234 -5.12 -1.98 9.27
CA VAL A 234 -6.46 -1.43 9.39
C VAL A 234 -7.44 -2.50 9.87
N ALA A 235 -8.46 -2.07 10.57
CA ALA A 235 -9.54 -2.92 11.04
C ALA A 235 -10.47 -3.25 9.87
N TYR A 236 -10.28 -4.40 9.23
CA TYR A 236 -11.15 -4.83 8.12
C TYR A 236 -12.51 -5.33 8.61
N LYS A 237 -12.54 -5.99 9.76
CA LYS A 237 -13.77 -6.54 10.34
C LYS A 237 -14.42 -5.56 11.31
N PRO A 238 -15.76 -5.58 11.44
CA PRO A 238 -16.46 -4.74 12.42
C PRO A 238 -16.03 -4.98 13.86
N GLU A 239 -15.61 -6.20 14.20
CA GLU A 239 -15.14 -6.59 15.54
C GLU A 239 -13.69 -6.17 15.83
N ASP A 240 -12.90 -5.84 14.81
CA ASP A 240 -11.52 -5.41 14.99
C ASP A 240 -11.45 -4.03 15.69
N THR A 241 -10.43 -3.83 16.51
CA THR A 241 -10.13 -2.52 17.09
C THR A 241 -9.15 -1.80 16.15
N PRO A 242 -9.50 -0.62 15.61
CA PRO A 242 -8.60 0.11 14.73
C PRO A 242 -7.35 0.61 15.47
N ASN A 243 -6.25 0.71 14.75
CA ASN A 243 -5.06 1.38 15.22
C ASN A 243 -5.32 2.88 15.42
N ASP A 244 -4.73 3.44 16.48
CA ASP A 244 -4.69 4.88 16.73
C ASP A 244 -3.26 5.40 16.48
N ILE A 245 -3.09 6.18 15.43
CA ILE A 245 -1.78 6.69 15.01
C ILE A 245 -1.17 7.64 16.06
N ARG A 246 -1.99 8.33 16.86
CA ARG A 246 -1.51 9.20 17.93
C ARG A 246 -0.91 8.38 19.08
N VAL A 247 -1.56 7.28 19.44
CA VAL A 247 -1.02 6.32 20.44
C VAL A 247 0.26 5.69 19.93
N ILE A 248 0.30 5.31 18.65
CA ILE A 248 1.50 4.78 18.00
C ILE A 248 2.63 5.81 18.02
N GLY A 249 2.37 7.05 17.59
CA GLY A 249 3.36 8.13 17.57
C GLY A 249 3.94 8.45 18.94
N GLU A 250 3.10 8.49 19.97
CA GLU A 250 3.56 8.69 21.36
C GLU A 250 4.40 7.50 21.87
N GLY A 251 4.05 6.27 21.50
CA GLY A 251 4.85 5.10 21.84
C GLY A 251 6.25 5.11 21.19
N VAL A 252 6.33 5.55 19.93
CA VAL A 252 7.62 5.73 19.21
C VAL A 252 8.42 6.87 19.85
N ARG A 253 7.77 8.00 20.17
CA ARG A 253 8.39 9.14 20.87
C ARG A 253 9.02 8.72 22.18
N LYS A 254 8.31 7.98 23.00
CA LYS A 254 8.81 7.47 24.28
C LYS A 254 10.08 6.64 24.11
N ALA A 255 10.08 5.71 23.14
CA ALA A 255 11.29 4.93 22.85
C ALA A 255 12.46 5.81 22.37
N TYR A 256 12.18 6.82 21.56
CA TYR A 256 13.16 7.79 21.07
C TYR A 256 13.80 8.59 22.20
N GLU A 257 12.97 9.14 23.09
CA GLU A 257 13.41 9.93 24.25
C GLU A 257 14.17 9.10 25.30
N GLU A 258 13.84 7.80 25.42
CA GLU A 258 14.53 6.88 26.33
C GLU A 258 15.88 6.37 25.80
N ILE A 259 16.03 6.23 24.46
CA ILE A 259 17.20 5.54 23.88
C ILE A 259 18.11 6.51 23.12
N LEU A 260 17.58 7.27 22.15
CA LEU A 260 18.42 8.09 21.25
C LEU A 260 18.81 9.44 21.89
N VAL A 261 17.90 10.10 22.57
CA VAL A 261 18.17 11.42 23.17
C VAL A 261 19.31 11.37 24.21
N PRO A 262 19.34 10.41 25.16
CA PRO A 262 20.43 10.32 26.14
C PRO A 262 21.79 9.98 25.49
N ALA A 263 21.78 9.34 24.32
CA ALA A 263 22.98 9.02 23.56
C ALA A 263 23.48 10.18 22.67
N GLY A 264 22.85 11.36 22.76
CA GLY A 264 23.20 12.51 21.95
C GLY A 264 22.80 12.36 20.47
N MET A 265 21.78 11.53 20.17
CA MET A 265 21.26 11.28 18.83
C MET A 265 19.82 11.80 18.63
N GLY A 266 19.49 12.88 19.32
CA GLY A 266 18.18 13.53 19.24
C GLY A 266 17.90 14.26 17.91
N ASP A 267 18.81 14.18 16.93
CA ASP A 267 18.68 14.69 15.57
C ASP A 267 18.35 13.60 14.53
N VAL A 268 18.24 12.34 14.94
CA VAL A 268 17.89 11.24 14.03
C VAL A 268 16.45 11.38 13.56
N ALA A 269 16.24 11.42 12.27
CA ALA A 269 14.91 11.51 11.66
C ALA A 269 14.18 10.16 11.72
N ILE A 270 12.87 10.21 11.85
CA ILE A 270 12.00 9.04 11.76
C ILE A 270 11.29 9.06 10.41
N PHE A 271 11.42 7.97 9.67
CA PHE A 271 10.70 7.73 8.42
C PHE A 271 9.73 6.59 8.57
N THR A 272 8.64 6.66 7.82
CA THR A 272 7.63 5.61 7.71
C THR A 272 7.27 5.40 6.23
N GLU A 273 6.84 4.18 5.87
CA GLU A 273 6.44 3.81 4.49
C GLU A 273 5.06 3.15 4.53
N MET A 274 4.08 3.85 5.10
CA MET A 274 2.73 3.31 5.23
C MET A 274 1.98 3.42 3.91
N GLY A 275 1.46 2.29 3.41
CA GLY A 275 0.55 2.27 2.26
C GLY A 275 -0.88 1.98 2.70
N ARG A 276 -1.06 0.81 3.34
CA ARG A 276 -2.37 0.32 3.76
C ARG A 276 -3.06 1.26 4.73
N PHE A 277 -2.38 1.66 5.79
CA PHE A 277 -2.92 2.57 6.80
C PHE A 277 -3.34 3.92 6.20
N MET A 278 -2.57 4.39 5.21
CA MET A 278 -2.82 5.67 4.56
C MET A 278 -4.12 5.71 3.78
N LEU A 279 -4.45 4.65 3.04
CA LEU A 279 -5.51 4.71 2.03
C LEU A 279 -6.59 3.64 2.14
N ALA A 280 -6.35 2.46 2.72
CA ALA A 280 -7.31 1.37 2.66
C ALA A 280 -8.71 1.76 3.13
N PRO A 281 -8.90 2.44 4.29
CA PRO A 281 -10.22 2.82 4.78
C PRO A 281 -10.90 3.91 3.94
N TYR A 282 -10.14 4.62 3.14
CA TYR A 282 -10.59 5.76 2.33
C TYR A 282 -10.81 5.40 0.86
N GLY A 283 -11.05 4.13 0.59
CA GLY A 283 -11.45 3.63 -0.71
C GLY A 283 -12.33 2.41 -0.60
N CYS A 284 -13.24 2.28 -1.56
CA CYS A 284 -14.14 1.15 -1.68
C CYS A 284 -14.28 0.72 -3.14
N LEU A 285 -14.65 -0.56 -3.35
CA LEU A 285 -15.06 -1.07 -4.65
C LEU A 285 -16.58 -1.02 -4.72
N VAL A 286 -17.11 -0.26 -5.68
CA VAL A 286 -18.54 -0.16 -5.98
C VAL A 286 -18.87 -1.16 -7.07
N THR A 287 -19.86 -2.02 -6.82
CA THR A 287 -20.28 -3.07 -7.73
C THR A 287 -21.80 -3.25 -7.69
N LYS A 288 -22.37 -3.91 -8.68
CA LYS A 288 -23.81 -4.14 -8.82
C LYS A 288 -24.12 -5.62 -8.82
N ALA A 289 -25.17 -6.04 -8.11
CA ALA A 289 -25.72 -7.38 -8.20
C ALA A 289 -26.38 -7.58 -9.56
N ILE A 290 -25.93 -8.63 -10.29
CA ILE A 290 -26.37 -8.90 -11.67
C ILE A 290 -26.98 -10.29 -11.84
N HIS A 291 -26.68 -11.24 -10.95
CA HIS A 291 -27.19 -12.61 -11.02
C HIS A 291 -27.40 -13.22 -9.64
N GLU A 292 -28.47 -14.02 -9.52
CA GLU A 292 -28.67 -14.96 -8.42
C GLU A 292 -28.43 -16.38 -8.90
N LYS A 293 -27.86 -17.23 -8.06
CA LYS A 293 -27.73 -18.68 -8.31
C LYS A 293 -28.14 -19.44 -7.06
N HIS A 294 -29.05 -20.38 -7.24
CA HIS A 294 -29.58 -21.24 -6.19
C HIS A 294 -29.13 -22.67 -6.46
N THR A 295 -28.13 -23.16 -5.73
CA THR A 295 -27.63 -24.53 -5.85
C THR A 295 -27.65 -25.18 -4.47
N TYR A 296 -26.51 -25.65 -3.97
CA TYR A 296 -26.35 -26.08 -2.58
C TYR A 296 -26.13 -24.90 -1.62
N LYS A 297 -25.89 -23.72 -2.18
CA LYS A 297 -25.73 -22.45 -1.48
C LYS A 297 -26.43 -21.36 -2.29
N GLU A 298 -26.65 -20.21 -1.62
CA GLU A 298 -27.18 -19.02 -2.26
C GLU A 298 -26.01 -18.13 -2.70
N TYR A 299 -25.98 -17.75 -3.97
CA TYR A 299 -24.93 -16.93 -4.57
C TYR A 299 -25.50 -15.63 -5.12
N ILE A 300 -24.80 -14.54 -4.86
CA ILE A 300 -25.01 -13.26 -5.54
C ILE A 300 -23.82 -13.02 -6.47
N GLY A 301 -24.07 -13.04 -7.76
CA GLY A 301 -23.10 -12.65 -8.78
C GLY A 301 -23.09 -11.15 -8.98
N VAL A 302 -21.93 -10.54 -8.89
CA VAL A 302 -21.75 -9.10 -9.12
C VAL A 302 -20.96 -8.84 -10.41
N ASP A 303 -21.01 -7.60 -10.93
CA ASP A 303 -20.27 -7.21 -12.13
C ASP A 303 -18.77 -6.98 -11.89
N ALA A 304 -18.32 -6.88 -10.63
CA ALA A 304 -16.92 -6.98 -10.25
C ALA A 304 -16.46 -8.44 -10.19
N CYS A 305 -15.13 -8.65 -10.19
CA CYS A 305 -14.49 -9.94 -9.98
C CYS A 305 -13.11 -9.77 -9.33
N ALA A 306 -12.39 -10.86 -9.09
CA ALA A 306 -11.06 -10.79 -8.45
C ALA A 306 -10.03 -9.96 -9.25
N VAL A 307 -10.26 -9.68 -10.53
CA VAL A 307 -9.48 -8.68 -11.30
C VAL A 307 -9.53 -7.29 -10.66
N ASN A 308 -10.66 -6.93 -10.05
CA ASN A 308 -10.85 -5.64 -9.39
C ASN A 308 -10.35 -5.67 -7.94
N LEU A 309 -10.48 -6.81 -7.25
CA LEU A 309 -10.04 -6.99 -5.86
C LEU A 309 -9.64 -8.45 -5.62
N MET A 310 -8.35 -8.74 -5.77
CA MET A 310 -7.86 -10.13 -5.68
C MET A 310 -7.68 -10.64 -4.24
N ARG A 311 -7.58 -9.75 -3.25
CA ARG A 311 -7.23 -10.12 -1.88
C ARG A 311 -8.12 -11.18 -1.24
N PRO A 312 -9.47 -11.16 -1.38
CA PRO A 312 -10.32 -12.23 -0.89
C PRO A 312 -9.99 -13.59 -1.52
N ALA A 313 -9.73 -13.61 -2.85
CA ALA A 313 -9.47 -14.84 -3.60
C ALA A 313 -8.12 -15.48 -3.24
N ILE A 314 -7.06 -14.68 -3.05
CA ILE A 314 -5.69 -15.18 -2.86
C ILE A 314 -5.36 -15.37 -1.37
N TYR A 315 -5.79 -14.44 -0.52
CA TYR A 315 -5.43 -14.44 0.90
C TYR A 315 -6.58 -14.86 1.81
N GLY A 316 -7.79 -15.10 1.28
CA GLY A 316 -8.99 -15.24 2.11
C GLY A 316 -9.29 -13.97 2.92
N ALA A 317 -8.82 -12.82 2.45
CA ALA A 317 -8.94 -11.56 3.16
C ALA A 317 -10.41 -11.14 3.30
N TYR A 318 -10.78 -10.74 4.51
CA TYR A 318 -12.09 -10.18 4.77
C TYR A 318 -12.17 -8.73 4.25
N HIS A 319 -13.26 -8.43 3.56
CA HIS A 319 -13.73 -7.07 3.31
C HIS A 319 -15.19 -6.98 3.72
N HIS A 320 -15.56 -5.90 4.41
CA HIS A 320 -16.97 -5.67 4.74
C HIS A 320 -17.76 -5.31 3.49
N ILE A 321 -19.01 -5.74 3.42
CA ILE A 321 -19.91 -5.46 2.30
C ILE A 321 -21.15 -4.75 2.86
N THR A 322 -21.44 -3.58 2.33
CA THR A 322 -22.69 -2.86 2.58
C THR A 322 -23.58 -2.95 1.34
N VAL A 323 -24.83 -3.34 1.52
CA VAL A 323 -25.89 -3.26 0.49
C VAL A 323 -26.51 -1.88 0.63
N MET A 324 -26.28 -1.01 -0.36
CA MET A 324 -26.63 0.40 -0.26
C MET A 324 -28.15 0.62 -0.25
N GLY A 325 -28.58 1.37 0.74
CA GLY A 325 -30.00 1.63 1.02
C GLY A 325 -30.67 0.55 1.88
N LYS A 326 -29.94 -0.49 2.29
CA LYS A 326 -30.42 -1.59 3.15
C LYS A 326 -29.57 -1.74 4.43
N GLU A 327 -28.86 -0.68 4.82
CA GLU A 327 -27.91 -0.68 5.94
C GLU A 327 -28.58 -1.01 7.29
N ASN A 328 -29.89 -0.71 7.40
CA ASN A 328 -30.66 -0.96 8.61
C ASN A 328 -31.58 -2.20 8.52
N GLU A 329 -31.53 -2.94 7.42
CA GLU A 329 -32.31 -4.16 7.25
C GLU A 329 -31.63 -5.35 7.96
N PRO A 330 -32.42 -6.38 8.36
CA PRO A 330 -31.86 -7.57 8.99
C PRO A 330 -30.87 -8.29 8.08
N CYS A 331 -29.69 -8.64 8.59
CA CYS A 331 -28.71 -9.49 7.91
C CYS A 331 -29.09 -10.97 8.16
N ASP A 332 -30.17 -11.45 7.56
CA ASP A 332 -30.74 -12.78 7.77
C ASP A 332 -30.62 -13.72 6.55
N HIS A 333 -29.99 -13.24 5.47
CA HIS A 333 -29.70 -14.03 4.29
C HIS A 333 -28.22 -14.41 4.24
N LYS A 334 -27.94 -15.68 4.02
CA LYS A 334 -26.57 -16.19 3.92
C LYS A 334 -26.17 -16.33 2.45
N TYR A 335 -25.20 -15.54 2.02
CA TYR A 335 -24.73 -15.52 0.63
C TYR A 335 -23.22 -15.80 0.51
N ASP A 336 -22.83 -16.43 -0.61
CA ASP A 336 -21.52 -16.23 -1.23
C ASP A 336 -21.67 -15.11 -2.27
N VAL A 337 -20.86 -14.03 -2.16
CA VAL A 337 -20.81 -12.94 -3.14
C VAL A 337 -19.67 -13.22 -4.11
N THR A 338 -19.98 -13.35 -5.40
CA THR A 338 -19.06 -13.93 -6.39
C THR A 338 -18.87 -13.02 -7.61
N GLY A 339 -17.69 -13.10 -8.21
CA GLY A 339 -17.39 -12.53 -9.52
C GLY A 339 -17.65 -13.51 -10.67
N SER A 340 -17.14 -13.15 -11.84
CA SER A 340 -17.41 -13.84 -13.11
C SER A 340 -16.20 -14.58 -13.70
N LEU A 341 -15.12 -14.77 -12.94
CA LEU A 341 -13.96 -15.52 -13.39
C LEU A 341 -14.25 -17.04 -13.41
N CYS A 342 -13.58 -17.76 -14.28
CA CYS A 342 -13.58 -19.22 -14.32
C CYS A 342 -12.73 -19.82 -13.17
N GLU A 343 -12.82 -19.22 -11.98
CA GLU A 343 -12.10 -19.59 -10.77
C GLU A 343 -13.06 -19.68 -9.59
N ASN A 344 -13.05 -20.83 -8.91
CA ASN A 344 -13.95 -21.02 -7.76
C ASN A 344 -13.60 -20.12 -6.56
N CYS A 345 -12.37 -19.61 -6.49
CA CYS A 345 -11.95 -18.66 -5.47
C CYS A 345 -12.38 -17.21 -5.76
N ASP A 346 -13.01 -16.91 -6.92
CA ASP A 346 -13.50 -15.57 -7.26
C ASP A 346 -14.75 -15.22 -6.43
N LYS A 347 -14.52 -15.00 -5.13
CA LYS A 347 -15.53 -14.72 -4.12
C LYS A 347 -15.07 -13.57 -3.24
N PHE A 348 -15.91 -12.54 -3.13
CA PHE A 348 -15.70 -11.42 -2.21
C PHE A 348 -16.13 -11.74 -0.78
N ALA A 349 -17.08 -12.67 -0.64
CA ALA A 349 -17.55 -13.18 0.65
C ALA A 349 -18.02 -14.62 0.51
N ILE A 350 -17.86 -15.39 1.60
CA ILE A 350 -18.30 -16.79 1.72
C ILE A 350 -19.15 -16.89 2.98
N ASP A 351 -20.33 -17.53 2.86
CA ASP A 351 -21.29 -17.74 3.97
C ASP A 351 -21.57 -16.46 4.77
N ARG A 352 -21.61 -15.29 4.08
CA ARG A 352 -21.80 -13.99 4.69
C ARG A 352 -23.27 -13.72 4.96
N MET A 353 -23.60 -13.36 6.20
CA MET A 353 -24.92 -12.85 6.55
C MET A 353 -25.04 -11.40 6.08
N LEU A 354 -25.99 -11.14 5.19
CA LEU A 354 -26.27 -9.84 4.59
C LEU A 354 -27.78 -9.59 4.56
N PRO A 355 -28.25 -8.34 4.37
CA PRO A 355 -29.63 -8.07 4.01
C PRO A 355 -30.00 -8.78 2.70
N LYS A 356 -31.28 -8.96 2.44
CA LYS A 356 -31.75 -9.48 1.15
C LYS A 356 -31.22 -8.60 0.02
N ILE A 357 -30.52 -9.24 -0.94
CA ILE A 357 -29.98 -8.56 -2.12
C ILE A 357 -30.91 -8.81 -3.30
N ASP A 358 -31.38 -7.75 -3.93
CA ASP A 358 -32.15 -7.80 -5.16
C ASP A 358 -31.26 -7.46 -6.38
N MET A 359 -31.63 -7.97 -7.56
CA MET A 359 -30.85 -7.67 -8.77
C MET A 359 -30.91 -6.18 -9.10
N GLY A 360 -29.75 -5.59 -9.30
CA GLY A 360 -29.58 -4.16 -9.49
C GLY A 360 -29.14 -3.40 -8.24
N ASP A 361 -29.17 -4.03 -7.06
CA ASP A 361 -28.63 -3.41 -5.84
C ASP A 361 -27.15 -3.06 -6.01
N LEU A 362 -26.76 -1.91 -5.48
CA LEU A 362 -25.37 -1.50 -5.38
C LEU A 362 -24.75 -2.03 -4.09
N LEU A 363 -23.64 -2.69 -4.22
CA LEU A 363 -22.82 -3.16 -3.11
C LEU A 363 -21.54 -2.33 -3.02
N VAL A 364 -21.20 -1.91 -1.81
CA VAL A 364 -19.93 -1.27 -1.49
C VAL A 364 -19.07 -2.28 -0.73
N ILE A 365 -17.92 -2.64 -1.31
CA ILE A 365 -16.90 -3.47 -0.68
C ILE A 365 -15.87 -2.53 -0.07
N HIS A 366 -15.79 -2.50 1.27
CA HIS A 366 -15.02 -1.53 2.03
C HIS A 366 -13.51 -1.79 2.01
N ASP A 367 -12.76 -0.78 2.45
CA ASP A 367 -11.32 -0.85 2.76
C ASP A 367 -10.46 -1.32 1.57
N THR A 368 -10.80 -0.90 0.36
CA THR A 368 -10.07 -1.27 -0.87
C THR A 368 -9.18 -0.16 -1.41
N GLY A 369 -9.02 0.94 -0.68
CA GLY A 369 -8.22 2.10 -1.11
C GLY A 369 -6.73 1.83 -1.25
N ALA A 370 -6.23 0.75 -0.64
CA ALA A 370 -4.87 0.27 -0.78
C ALA A 370 -4.85 -1.22 -1.10
N HIS A 371 -3.95 -1.65 -2.00
CA HIS A 371 -3.84 -3.04 -2.46
C HIS A 371 -5.16 -3.60 -3.03
N GLY A 372 -6.02 -2.71 -3.50
CA GLY A 372 -7.23 -3.03 -4.26
C GLY A 372 -6.92 -3.02 -5.76
N PHE A 373 -7.10 -1.85 -6.39
CA PHE A 373 -6.82 -1.68 -7.82
C PHE A 373 -5.37 -2.07 -8.19
N SER A 374 -4.39 -1.69 -7.38
CA SER A 374 -2.96 -1.90 -7.67
C SER A 374 -2.57 -3.37 -7.86
N MET A 375 -3.23 -4.29 -7.17
CA MET A 375 -3.00 -5.74 -7.29
C MET A 375 -3.82 -6.40 -8.41
N GLY A 376 -4.52 -5.62 -9.22
CA GLY A 376 -5.36 -6.13 -10.31
C GLY A 376 -4.56 -6.78 -11.44
N TYR A 377 -5.22 -7.63 -12.21
CA TYR A 377 -4.70 -8.40 -13.33
C TYR A 377 -5.79 -8.59 -14.40
N ASN A 378 -5.52 -9.32 -15.49
CA ASN A 378 -6.47 -9.50 -16.61
C ASN A 378 -6.81 -10.97 -16.88
N TYR A 379 -7.07 -11.78 -15.85
CA TYR A 379 -7.46 -13.17 -16.04
C TYR A 379 -8.84 -13.28 -16.73
N ASN A 380 -9.05 -14.32 -17.53
CA ASN A 380 -10.21 -14.50 -18.42
C ASN A 380 -10.45 -13.34 -19.41
N GLY A 381 -9.44 -12.50 -19.68
CA GLY A 381 -9.60 -11.32 -20.50
C GLY A 381 -10.52 -10.25 -19.90
N LYS A 382 -10.75 -10.29 -18.59
CA LYS A 382 -11.50 -9.24 -17.90
C LYS A 382 -10.68 -7.96 -17.82
N LEU A 383 -11.34 -6.85 -18.09
CA LEU A 383 -10.74 -5.51 -18.09
C LEU A 383 -10.75 -4.91 -16.70
N ARG A 384 -9.73 -4.12 -16.39
CA ARG A 384 -9.64 -3.42 -15.11
C ARG A 384 -10.61 -2.25 -15.07
N SER A 385 -11.16 -2.01 -13.89
CA SER A 385 -12.17 -0.97 -13.63
C SER A 385 -11.59 0.44 -13.62
N ALA A 386 -12.45 1.44 -13.61
CA ALA A 386 -12.06 2.84 -13.36
C ALA A 386 -11.69 3.09 -11.89
N GLU A 387 -10.97 4.19 -11.67
CA GLU A 387 -10.76 4.80 -10.36
C GLU A 387 -11.38 6.21 -10.36
N VAL A 388 -12.17 6.51 -9.35
CA VAL A 388 -12.90 7.76 -9.18
C VAL A 388 -12.56 8.36 -7.82
N LEU A 389 -12.29 9.65 -7.75
CA LEU A 389 -12.05 10.40 -6.53
C LEU A 389 -13.30 11.20 -6.16
N LEU A 390 -13.86 10.96 -5.00
CA LEU A 390 -14.86 11.83 -4.40
C LEU A 390 -14.12 13.00 -3.75
N GLN A 391 -14.17 14.15 -4.42
CA GLN A 391 -13.46 15.35 -3.97
C GLN A 391 -14.11 15.93 -2.70
N GLU A 392 -13.36 16.77 -1.95
CA GLU A 392 -13.86 17.44 -0.74
C GLU A 392 -15.15 18.25 -0.98
N ASN A 393 -15.34 18.77 -2.18
CA ASN A 393 -16.57 19.49 -2.58
C ASN A 393 -17.76 18.58 -2.89
N GLY A 394 -17.60 17.25 -2.69
CA GLY A 394 -18.62 16.23 -2.95
C GLY A 394 -18.78 15.84 -4.42
N LYS A 395 -17.95 16.36 -5.34
CA LYS A 395 -18.03 16.01 -6.77
C LYS A 395 -17.13 14.83 -7.09
N PRO A 396 -17.59 13.84 -7.85
CA PRO A 396 -16.73 12.76 -8.33
C PRO A 396 -15.82 13.27 -9.47
N LYS A 397 -14.58 12.78 -9.49
CA LYS A 397 -13.59 13.05 -10.53
C LYS A 397 -12.99 11.75 -11.01
N LEU A 398 -13.01 11.52 -12.33
CA LEU A 398 -12.29 10.39 -12.92
C LEU A 398 -10.79 10.61 -12.76
N ILE A 399 -10.10 9.68 -12.05
CA ILE A 399 -8.65 9.73 -11.86
C ILE A 399 -7.91 8.59 -12.56
N ARG A 400 -8.64 7.61 -13.07
CA ARG A 400 -8.20 6.60 -14.02
C ARG A 400 -9.42 6.06 -14.76
N ARG A 401 -9.42 6.06 -16.09
CA ARG A 401 -10.48 5.40 -16.85
C ARG A 401 -10.40 3.87 -16.73
N ALA A 402 -11.51 3.22 -16.96
CA ALA A 402 -11.50 1.76 -17.13
C ALA A 402 -10.70 1.37 -18.39
N GLU A 403 -10.15 0.16 -18.38
CA GLU A 403 -9.55 -0.45 -19.57
C GLU A 403 -10.61 -0.69 -20.66
N THR A 404 -10.16 -0.60 -21.90
CA THR A 404 -10.90 -0.98 -23.10
C THR A 404 -10.28 -2.24 -23.72
N ALA A 405 -10.94 -2.83 -24.71
CA ALA A 405 -10.39 -3.94 -25.46
C ALA A 405 -9.06 -3.56 -26.16
N GLU A 406 -8.94 -2.31 -26.59
CA GLU A 406 -7.70 -1.79 -27.18
C GLU A 406 -6.55 -1.81 -26.19
N ASP A 407 -6.78 -1.48 -24.91
CA ASP A 407 -5.75 -1.54 -23.86
C ASP A 407 -5.31 -3.00 -23.65
N TYR A 408 -6.23 -3.95 -23.62
CA TYR A 408 -5.94 -5.36 -23.45
C TYR A 408 -5.10 -5.94 -24.59
N PHE A 409 -5.38 -5.51 -25.83
CA PHE A 409 -4.67 -5.97 -27.02
C PHE A 409 -3.46 -5.10 -27.40
N ARG A 410 -3.16 -4.05 -26.66
CA ARG A 410 -2.14 -3.03 -26.97
C ARG A 410 -0.74 -3.60 -27.24
N THR A 411 -0.38 -4.70 -26.59
CA THR A 411 0.95 -5.32 -26.71
C THR A 411 1.07 -6.31 -27.88
N PHE A 412 0.00 -6.50 -28.69
CA PHE A 412 0.03 -7.37 -29.86
C PHE A 412 0.43 -6.61 -31.14
N ASP A 413 1.55 -5.89 -31.10
CA ASP A 413 2.06 -5.10 -32.23
C ASP A 413 2.38 -5.94 -33.46
N CYS A 414 2.67 -7.25 -33.25
CA CYS A 414 3.00 -8.20 -34.32
C CYS A 414 1.77 -8.72 -35.09
N PHE A 415 0.55 -8.39 -34.64
CA PHE A 415 -0.70 -8.79 -35.30
C PHE A 415 -1.63 -7.59 -35.44
N ASP A 416 -2.26 -7.46 -36.61
CA ASP A 416 -3.32 -6.47 -36.82
C ASP A 416 -4.66 -6.98 -36.26
N ILE A 417 -4.64 -7.25 -34.94
CA ILE A 417 -5.76 -7.89 -34.23
C ILE A 417 -7.01 -7.00 -34.27
N LEU A 418 -6.84 -5.69 -34.04
CA LEU A 418 -7.95 -4.75 -33.94
C LEU A 418 -8.67 -4.52 -35.27
N LYS A 419 -7.99 -4.73 -36.40
CA LYS A 419 -8.54 -4.58 -37.74
C LYS A 419 -9.59 -5.62 -38.09
N ASN A 420 -9.41 -6.83 -37.56
CA ASN A 420 -10.24 -7.98 -37.89
C ASN A 420 -11.28 -8.31 -36.81
N MET A 421 -11.34 -7.51 -35.73
CA MET A 421 -12.27 -7.76 -34.63
C MET A 421 -13.63 -7.15 -34.85
N LYS A 422 -14.66 -7.89 -34.46
CA LYS A 422 -16.02 -7.37 -34.33
C LYS A 422 -16.23 -6.80 -32.92
N TYR A 423 -16.64 -5.56 -32.85
CA TYR A 423 -17.01 -4.93 -31.57
C TYR A 423 -18.49 -5.17 -31.28
N PRO A 424 -18.88 -5.45 -30.03
CA PRO A 424 -20.28 -5.51 -29.62
C PRO A 424 -20.97 -4.16 -29.93
N LYS A 425 -22.23 -4.19 -30.30
CA LYS A 425 -23.01 -2.97 -30.50
C LYS A 425 -23.11 -2.18 -29.19
N GLY A 426 -22.72 -0.93 -29.20
CA GLY A 426 -22.75 -0.04 -28.03
C GLY A 426 -21.54 -0.11 -27.11
N SER A 427 -20.44 -0.77 -27.52
CA SER A 427 -19.20 -0.86 -26.74
C SER A 427 -18.16 0.22 -27.05
N ARG A 428 -18.49 1.23 -27.85
CA ARG A 428 -17.65 2.41 -28.12
C ARG A 428 -18.22 3.64 -27.47
#